data_e6152ba1bb9eb043546aca2a5f2c127f
#
_entry.id   e6152ba1bb9eb043546aca2a5f2c127f
#
_cell.length_a   1.000
_cell.length_b   1.000
_cell.length_c   1.000
_cell.angle_alpha   90.00
_cell.angle_beta   90.00
_cell.angle_gamma   90.00
#
_symmetry.space_group_name_H-M   'P 1'
#
loop_
_entity.id
_entity.type
_entity.pdbx_description
1 polymer ?
#
loop_
_entity_poly.entity_id
_entity_poly.type
_entity_poly.pdbx_seq_one_letter_code
_entity_poly.pdbx_strand_id
1 'polypeptide(L)'
;REALDILRVHHYGYMEDEALRERIAELKEAGKVRSLCLIRHFEKDQQIYADRGPEPEADADLVIYNYVCRGQEPGIATAAKAGKGVLIMKALGGQYLSWQHKNSTDWSQATEETLIELSPLGESMRHELDLVYSFSAGPWRDLAQAGEEVAPTGSAVAWVIKNKNVSSALVAVASVEELQAALACL
;
A
#
# COMPACT_ATOMS: atom_id res chain seq x y z
N ARG A 1 10.92 16.27 19.08
CA ARG A 1 11.39 16.56 17.72
C ARG A 1 10.99 17.96 17.34
N GLU A 2 11.86 18.68 16.66
CA GLU A 2 11.61 20.06 16.22
C GLU A 2 10.88 20.12 14.87
N ALA A 3 10.97 19.05 14.06
CA ALA A 3 10.33 18.93 12.77
C ALA A 3 9.89 17.50 12.47
N LEU A 4 8.93 17.35 11.54
CA LEU A 4 8.53 16.09 10.92
C LEU A 4 9.32 15.87 9.63
N ASP A 5 9.87 14.69 9.45
CA ASP A 5 10.56 14.33 8.21
C ASP A 5 9.57 14.16 7.07
N ILE A 6 8.46 13.44 7.31
CA ILE A 6 7.39 13.22 6.34
C ILE A 6 6.04 13.43 7.03
N LEU A 7 5.24 14.38 6.53
CA LEU A 7 3.84 14.54 6.86
C LEU A 7 3.00 13.78 5.82
N ARG A 8 2.17 12.83 6.26
CA ARG A 8 1.26 12.10 5.38
C ARG A 8 -0.17 12.62 5.52
N VAL A 9 -0.79 12.97 4.41
CA VAL A 9 -2.16 13.49 4.33
C VAL A 9 -2.91 12.76 3.23
N HIS A 10 -4.18 12.44 3.43
CA HIS A 10 -5.01 11.88 2.36
C HIS A 10 -5.14 12.87 1.21
N HIS A 11 -4.91 12.40 -0.01
CA HIS A 11 -4.98 13.23 -1.23
C HIS A 11 -6.33 13.93 -1.34
N TYR A 12 -7.44 13.20 -1.15
CA TYR A 12 -8.78 13.77 -1.16
C TYR A 12 -8.91 14.98 -0.22
N GLY A 13 -8.55 14.82 1.08
CA GLY A 13 -8.63 15.91 2.04
C GLY A 13 -7.70 17.09 1.69
N TYR A 14 -6.51 16.80 1.16
CA TYR A 14 -5.59 17.83 0.69
C TYR A 14 -6.16 18.65 -0.46
N MET A 15 -6.81 18.00 -1.43
CA MET A 15 -7.36 18.68 -2.61
C MET A 15 -8.61 19.51 -2.31
N GLU A 16 -9.44 19.10 -1.36
CA GLU A 16 -10.69 19.78 -1.04
C GLU A 16 -10.57 20.88 0.02
N ASP A 17 -9.53 20.85 0.84
CA ASP A 17 -9.34 21.81 1.94
C ASP A 17 -8.18 22.78 1.64
N GLU A 18 -8.54 24.00 1.19
CA GLU A 18 -7.58 25.04 0.90
C GLU A 18 -6.81 25.52 2.16
N ALA A 19 -7.51 25.64 3.29
CA ALA A 19 -6.88 26.05 4.54
C ALA A 19 -5.84 25.01 5.02
N LEU A 20 -6.11 23.73 4.80
CA LEU A 20 -5.15 22.67 5.07
C LEU A 20 -3.91 22.79 4.18
N ARG A 21 -4.09 23.06 2.87
CA ARG A 21 -2.96 23.25 1.94
C ARG A 21 -2.08 24.45 2.35
N GLU A 22 -2.71 25.59 2.63
CA GLU A 22 -2.01 26.78 3.09
C GLU A 22 -1.23 26.50 4.38
N ARG A 23 -1.87 25.83 5.33
CA ARG A 23 -1.21 25.50 6.61
C ARG A 23 -0.02 24.56 6.43
N ILE A 24 -0.12 23.58 5.53
CA ILE A 24 1.01 22.69 5.21
C ILE A 24 2.14 23.47 4.54
N ALA A 25 1.84 24.38 3.64
CA ALA A 25 2.84 25.23 2.99
C ALA A 25 3.60 26.08 4.02
N GLU A 26 2.88 26.75 4.94
CA GLU A 26 3.49 27.50 6.05
C GLU A 26 4.40 26.64 6.93
N LEU A 27 3.97 25.41 7.24
CA LEU A 27 4.77 24.48 8.05
C LEU A 27 6.03 23.99 7.31
N LYS A 28 5.97 23.81 6.00
CA LYS A 28 7.14 23.51 5.17
C LYS A 28 8.10 24.71 5.14
N GLU A 29 7.60 25.92 4.94
CA GLU A 29 8.39 27.15 4.92
C GLU A 29 9.07 27.43 6.27
N ALA A 30 8.37 27.16 7.37
CA ALA A 30 8.91 27.26 8.73
C ALA A 30 9.87 26.11 9.10
N GLY A 31 10.14 25.16 8.20
CA GLY A 31 10.99 23.99 8.44
C GLY A 31 10.43 22.99 9.45
N LYS A 32 9.13 23.07 9.77
CA LYS A 32 8.44 22.13 10.68
C LYS A 32 8.00 20.84 10.00
N VAL A 33 7.83 20.88 8.69
CA VAL A 33 7.58 19.72 7.82
C VAL A 33 8.63 19.73 6.71
N ARG A 34 9.37 18.66 6.54
CA ARG A 34 10.39 18.53 5.50
C ARG A 34 9.80 18.08 4.18
N SER A 35 8.91 17.09 4.23
CA SER A 35 8.31 16.49 3.04
C SER A 35 6.83 16.25 3.23
N LEU A 36 6.04 16.50 2.18
CA LEU A 36 4.62 16.17 2.08
C LEU A 36 4.48 14.87 1.30
N CYS A 37 3.77 13.90 1.89
CA CYS A 37 3.40 12.66 1.23
C CYS A 37 1.88 12.55 1.12
N LEU A 38 1.35 12.41 -0.09
CA LEU A 38 -0.08 12.25 -0.32
C LEU A 38 -0.46 10.77 -0.36
N ILE A 39 -1.49 10.41 0.43
CA ILE A 39 -1.98 9.04 0.53
C ILE A 39 -3.06 8.82 -0.52
N ARG A 40 -2.82 7.88 -1.45
CA ARG A 40 -3.74 7.50 -2.54
C ARG A 40 -4.51 6.23 -2.15
N HIS A 41 -5.36 6.32 -1.13
CA HIS A 41 -6.05 5.14 -0.61
C HIS A 41 -7.39 4.88 -1.33
N PHE A 42 -8.15 5.93 -1.64
CA PHE A 42 -9.44 5.81 -2.30
C PHE A 42 -9.29 5.53 -3.80
N GLU A 43 -10.23 4.77 -4.37
CA GLU A 43 -10.23 4.39 -5.78
C GLU A 43 -10.06 5.59 -6.73
N LYS A 44 -10.83 6.66 -6.47
CA LYS A 44 -10.71 7.91 -7.24
C LYS A 44 -9.31 8.52 -7.19
N ASP A 45 -8.67 8.51 -6.00
CA ASP A 45 -7.31 9.03 -5.84
C ASP A 45 -6.29 8.17 -6.57
N GLN A 46 -6.50 6.86 -6.57
CA GLN A 46 -5.66 5.90 -7.30
C GLN A 46 -5.78 6.12 -8.80
N GLN A 47 -7.00 6.31 -9.31
CA GLN A 47 -7.22 6.57 -10.73
C GLN A 47 -6.56 7.90 -11.16
N ILE A 48 -6.72 8.96 -10.38
CA ILE A 48 -6.07 10.26 -10.65
C ILE A 48 -4.55 10.10 -10.69
N TYR A 49 -3.97 9.34 -9.76
CA TYR A 49 -2.53 9.11 -9.71
C TYR A 49 -2.05 8.27 -10.90
N ALA A 50 -2.79 7.23 -11.28
CA ALA A 50 -2.45 6.43 -12.44
C ALA A 50 -2.46 7.24 -13.74
N ASP A 51 -3.45 8.15 -13.90
CA ASP A 51 -3.65 8.92 -15.12
C ASP A 51 -2.71 10.14 -15.23
N ARG A 52 -2.43 10.81 -14.11
CA ARG A 52 -1.76 12.11 -14.08
C ARG A 52 -0.43 12.12 -13.33
N GLY A 53 -0.19 11.11 -12.50
CA GLY A 53 0.97 11.06 -11.60
C GLY A 53 0.76 11.88 -10.32
N PRO A 54 1.87 12.30 -9.66
CA PRO A 54 1.83 13.03 -8.40
C PRO A 54 1.39 14.49 -8.56
N GLU A 55 0.82 15.06 -7.51
CA GLU A 55 0.60 16.51 -7.44
C GLU A 55 1.94 17.26 -7.39
N PRO A 56 2.01 18.47 -8.00
CA PRO A 56 3.24 19.25 -8.04
C PRO A 56 3.86 19.54 -6.67
N GLU A 57 3.04 19.79 -5.66
CA GLU A 57 3.45 20.17 -4.31
C GLU A 57 3.88 18.97 -3.45
N ALA A 58 3.49 17.76 -3.83
CA ALA A 58 3.88 16.56 -3.11
C ALA A 58 5.35 16.21 -3.34
N ASP A 59 6.05 15.82 -2.27
CA ASP A 59 7.42 15.29 -2.34
C ASP A 59 7.42 13.76 -2.51
N ALA A 60 6.31 13.11 -2.09
CA ALA A 60 6.11 11.68 -2.24
C ALA A 60 4.61 11.34 -2.31
N ASP A 61 4.29 10.14 -2.80
CA ASP A 61 2.96 9.54 -2.70
C ASP A 61 3.04 8.18 -2.00
N LEU A 62 2.02 7.87 -1.21
CA LEU A 62 1.80 6.56 -0.61
C LEU A 62 0.67 5.87 -1.36
N VAL A 63 1.01 4.86 -2.15
CA VAL A 63 0.11 4.21 -3.09
C VAL A 63 -0.07 2.72 -2.80
N ILE A 64 -1.22 2.16 -3.20
CA ILE A 64 -1.44 0.72 -3.16
C ILE A 64 -0.73 0.10 -4.37
N TYR A 65 0.21 -0.80 -4.11
CA TYR A 65 0.90 -1.53 -5.15
C TYR A 65 1.39 -2.88 -4.62
N ASN A 66 1.02 -3.94 -5.31
CA ASN A 66 1.45 -5.30 -5.00
C ASN A 66 1.26 -6.18 -6.24
N TYR A 67 1.58 -7.48 -6.14
CA TYR A 67 1.52 -8.41 -7.26
C TYR A 67 0.14 -8.45 -7.95
N VAL A 68 -0.95 -8.38 -7.19
CA VAL A 68 -2.32 -8.42 -7.73
C VAL A 68 -2.90 -7.02 -8.04
N CYS A 69 -2.41 -5.97 -7.40
CA CYS A 69 -2.89 -4.60 -7.56
C CYS A 69 -1.83 -3.74 -8.25
N ARG A 70 -1.88 -3.65 -9.59
CA ARG A 70 -0.85 -3.06 -10.43
C ARG A 70 -1.27 -1.78 -11.15
N GLY A 71 -2.51 -1.35 -10.98
CA GLY A 71 -3.07 -0.18 -11.67
C GLY A 71 -2.29 1.12 -11.47
N GLN A 72 -1.45 1.19 -10.42
CA GLN A 72 -0.65 2.38 -10.09
C GLN A 72 0.69 2.47 -10.85
N GLU A 73 1.07 1.46 -11.62
CA GLU A 73 2.37 1.45 -12.33
C GLU A 73 2.64 2.70 -13.19
N PRO A 74 1.67 3.24 -13.94
CA PRO A 74 1.89 4.46 -14.72
C PRO A 74 2.18 5.69 -13.83
N GLY A 75 1.44 5.85 -12.73
CA GLY A 75 1.66 6.93 -11.75
C GLY A 75 2.99 6.81 -11.04
N ILE A 76 3.37 5.59 -10.64
CA ILE A 76 4.67 5.27 -10.02
C ILE A 76 5.82 5.66 -10.96
N ALA A 77 5.72 5.30 -12.24
CA ALA A 77 6.73 5.66 -13.23
C ALA A 77 6.84 7.17 -13.44
N THR A 78 5.69 7.88 -13.46
CA THR A 78 5.63 9.34 -13.59
C THR A 78 6.25 10.03 -12.37
N ALA A 79 5.94 9.58 -11.15
CA ALA A 79 6.49 10.10 -9.91
C ALA A 79 8.02 9.94 -9.86
N ALA A 80 8.52 8.74 -10.16
CA ALA A 80 9.95 8.48 -10.18
C ALA A 80 10.69 9.36 -11.21
N LYS A 81 10.12 9.53 -12.41
CA LYS A 81 10.65 10.42 -13.44
C LYS A 81 10.70 11.88 -12.99
N ALA A 82 9.74 12.30 -12.17
CA ALA A 82 9.69 13.63 -11.57
C ALA A 82 10.60 13.79 -10.34
N GLY A 83 11.35 12.75 -9.96
CA GLY A 83 12.23 12.76 -8.77
C GLY A 83 11.48 12.71 -7.44
N LYS A 84 10.22 12.27 -7.44
CA LYS A 84 9.38 12.19 -6.24
C LYS A 84 9.43 10.79 -5.62
N GLY A 85 9.29 10.74 -4.30
CA GLY A 85 9.27 9.49 -3.55
C GLY A 85 8.01 8.67 -3.81
N VAL A 86 8.16 7.35 -3.90
CA VAL A 86 7.05 6.41 -4.02
C VAL A 86 7.11 5.44 -2.85
N LEU A 87 6.16 5.58 -1.93
CA LEU A 87 5.98 4.70 -0.80
C LEU A 87 4.84 3.73 -1.11
N ILE A 88 5.04 2.45 -0.82
CA ILE A 88 4.02 1.45 -1.11
C ILE A 88 3.33 1.02 0.17
N MET A 89 1.99 1.07 0.16
CA MET A 89 1.15 0.42 1.15
C MET A 89 0.54 -0.85 0.58
N LYS A 90 0.08 -1.73 1.46
CA LYS A 90 -0.54 -3.02 1.12
C LYS A 90 0.38 -3.90 0.25
N ALA A 91 1.69 -3.83 0.48
CA ALA A 91 2.68 -4.63 -0.24
C ALA A 91 2.41 -6.14 -0.16
N LEU A 92 1.75 -6.59 0.91
CA LEU A 92 1.31 -7.97 1.14
C LEU A 92 -0.11 -8.26 0.62
N GLY A 93 -0.72 -7.38 -0.18
CA GLY A 93 -2.03 -7.57 -0.78
C GLY A 93 -3.21 -7.00 0.01
N GLY A 94 -3.00 -6.42 1.16
CA GLY A 94 -4.05 -5.87 2.01
C GLY A 94 -4.40 -6.77 3.19
N GLN A 95 -4.77 -6.15 4.29
CA GLN A 95 -5.10 -6.83 5.54
C GLN A 95 -6.42 -6.29 6.07
N TYR A 96 -7.51 -6.71 5.42
CA TYR A 96 -8.85 -6.33 5.84
C TYR A 96 -9.44 -7.30 6.86
N LEU A 97 -8.71 -8.38 7.18
CA LEU A 97 -9.15 -9.41 8.10
C LEU A 97 -8.55 -9.22 9.48
N SER A 98 -9.31 -9.55 10.51
CA SER A 98 -8.79 -9.54 11.86
C SER A 98 -7.67 -10.59 12.03
N TRP A 99 -6.72 -10.29 12.89
CA TRP A 99 -5.61 -11.17 13.21
C TRP A 99 -6.04 -12.60 13.62
N GLN A 100 -7.11 -12.71 14.39
CA GLN A 100 -7.64 -14.01 14.84
C GLN A 100 -8.07 -14.89 13.67
N HIS A 101 -8.76 -14.34 12.70
CA HIS A 101 -9.23 -15.07 11.53
C HIS A 101 -8.10 -15.39 10.55
N LYS A 102 -7.12 -14.51 10.42
CA LYS A 102 -5.95 -14.71 9.55
C LYS A 102 -5.19 -16.02 9.85
N ASN A 103 -5.09 -16.39 11.13
CA ASN A 103 -4.33 -17.57 11.56
C ASN A 103 -5.16 -18.85 11.70
N SER A 104 -6.50 -18.75 11.70
CA SER A 104 -7.40 -19.90 11.93
C SER A 104 -8.16 -20.33 10.68
N THR A 105 -8.05 -19.57 9.58
CA THR A 105 -8.81 -19.83 8.34
C THR A 105 -7.95 -20.58 7.34
N ASP A 106 -8.49 -21.61 6.74
CA ASP A 106 -7.89 -22.26 5.57
C ASP A 106 -8.12 -21.39 4.32
N TRP A 107 -7.17 -20.57 4.01
CA TRP A 107 -7.25 -19.63 2.89
C TRP A 107 -7.31 -20.30 1.53
N SER A 108 -6.89 -21.56 1.43
CA SER A 108 -6.98 -22.31 0.18
C SER A 108 -8.41 -22.63 -0.21
N GLN A 109 -9.33 -22.60 0.77
CA GLN A 109 -10.76 -22.88 0.60
C GLN A 109 -11.62 -21.62 0.77
N ALA A 110 -11.01 -20.45 0.98
CA ALA A 110 -11.76 -19.20 1.21
C ALA A 110 -12.56 -18.80 -0.03
N THR A 111 -13.81 -18.42 0.20
CA THR A 111 -14.73 -17.86 -0.80
C THR A 111 -14.95 -16.38 -0.54
N GLU A 112 -15.64 -15.71 -1.47
CA GLU A 112 -16.06 -14.31 -1.30
C GLU A 112 -16.89 -14.13 -0.01
N GLU A 113 -17.86 -14.99 0.21
CA GLU A 113 -18.69 -14.98 1.42
C GLU A 113 -17.86 -15.16 2.69
N THR A 114 -16.89 -16.07 2.67
CA THR A 114 -15.96 -16.26 3.80
C THR A 114 -15.23 -14.98 4.14
N LEU A 115 -14.76 -14.24 3.14
CA LEU A 115 -14.06 -12.97 3.37
C LEU A 115 -14.96 -11.89 3.93
N ILE A 116 -16.21 -11.80 3.44
CA ILE A 116 -17.21 -10.86 3.95
C ILE A 116 -17.54 -11.16 5.42
N GLU A 117 -17.80 -12.42 5.74
CA GLU A 117 -18.15 -12.85 7.11
C GLU A 117 -17.00 -12.60 8.09
N LEU A 118 -15.76 -12.83 7.70
CA LEU A 118 -14.59 -12.67 8.54
C LEU A 118 -14.09 -11.23 8.64
N SER A 119 -14.49 -10.36 7.71
CA SER A 119 -14.06 -8.97 7.70
C SER A 119 -14.77 -8.14 8.78
N PRO A 120 -14.05 -7.30 9.53
CA PRO A 120 -14.67 -6.32 10.40
C PRO A 120 -15.51 -5.28 9.66
N LEU A 121 -15.35 -5.17 8.34
CA LEU A 121 -16.11 -4.27 7.48
C LEU A 121 -17.36 -4.93 6.90
N GLY A 122 -17.50 -6.27 7.01
CA GLY A 122 -18.65 -7.01 6.51
C GLY A 122 -18.95 -6.70 5.04
N GLU A 123 -20.21 -6.47 4.70
CA GLU A 123 -20.64 -6.16 3.33
C GLU A 123 -19.96 -4.95 2.69
N SER A 124 -19.46 -4.00 3.48
CA SER A 124 -18.74 -2.84 2.93
C SER A 124 -17.39 -3.19 2.31
N MET A 125 -16.90 -4.40 2.55
CA MET A 125 -15.72 -4.95 1.88
C MET A 125 -15.97 -5.37 0.42
N ARG A 126 -17.22 -5.55 0.01
CA ARG A 126 -17.54 -6.16 -1.30
C ARG A 126 -16.87 -5.44 -2.48
N HIS A 127 -16.72 -4.12 -2.41
CA HIS A 127 -16.03 -3.34 -3.44
C HIS A 127 -14.49 -3.49 -3.46
N GLU A 128 -13.92 -4.09 -2.40
CA GLU A 128 -12.48 -4.35 -2.29
C GLU A 128 -12.15 -5.86 -2.43
N LEU A 129 -13.15 -6.69 -2.68
CA LEU A 129 -13.03 -8.14 -2.67
C LEU A 129 -12.03 -8.68 -3.70
N ASP A 130 -11.98 -8.11 -4.88
CA ASP A 130 -11.04 -8.57 -5.91
C ASP A 130 -9.61 -8.56 -5.40
N LEU A 131 -9.25 -7.48 -4.65
CA LEU A 131 -7.92 -7.36 -4.06
C LEU A 131 -7.71 -8.36 -2.91
N VAL A 132 -8.67 -8.45 -1.99
CA VAL A 132 -8.58 -9.30 -0.80
C VAL A 132 -8.71 -10.77 -1.18
N TYR A 133 -9.66 -11.12 -2.02
CA TYR A 133 -9.90 -12.48 -2.47
C TYR A 133 -8.71 -13.02 -3.26
N SER A 134 -8.21 -12.28 -4.22
CA SER A 134 -7.04 -12.69 -5.01
C SER A 134 -5.82 -12.94 -4.13
N PHE A 135 -5.64 -12.11 -3.09
CA PHE A 135 -4.57 -12.31 -2.13
C PHE A 135 -4.79 -13.56 -1.26
N SER A 136 -5.99 -13.75 -0.72
CA SER A 136 -6.33 -14.88 0.14
C SER A 136 -6.38 -16.20 -0.62
N ALA A 137 -6.83 -16.18 -1.88
CA ALA A 137 -6.87 -17.36 -2.75
C ALA A 137 -5.50 -17.80 -3.29
N GLY A 138 -4.44 -17.10 -2.94
CA GLY A 138 -3.06 -17.50 -3.18
C GLY A 138 -2.36 -16.89 -4.39
N PRO A 139 -2.35 -15.56 -4.57
CA PRO A 139 -1.47 -14.93 -5.55
C PRO A 139 0.01 -15.25 -5.30
N TRP A 140 0.34 -15.66 -4.09
CA TRP A 140 1.63 -16.19 -3.68
C TRP A 140 2.06 -17.43 -4.46
N ARG A 141 1.13 -18.20 -5.02
CA ARG A 141 1.46 -19.38 -5.84
C ARG A 141 2.32 -19.00 -7.03
N ASP A 142 2.00 -17.88 -7.68
CA ASP A 142 2.74 -17.42 -8.85
C ASP A 142 4.15 -16.92 -8.52
N LEU A 143 4.39 -16.64 -7.22
CA LEU A 143 5.69 -16.26 -6.70
C LEU A 143 6.45 -17.43 -6.06
N ALA A 144 5.81 -18.58 -5.92
CA ALA A 144 6.42 -19.78 -5.33
C ALA A 144 7.58 -20.31 -6.17
N GLN A 145 8.61 -20.80 -5.51
CA GLN A 145 9.70 -21.52 -6.15
C GLN A 145 9.36 -23.01 -6.29
N ALA A 146 10.10 -23.72 -7.11
CA ALA A 146 9.89 -25.15 -7.31
C ALA A 146 9.98 -25.91 -5.97
N GLY A 147 8.92 -26.67 -5.64
CA GLY A 147 8.81 -27.44 -4.39
C GLY A 147 8.08 -26.74 -3.25
N GLU A 148 7.66 -25.50 -3.44
CA GLU A 148 6.83 -24.76 -2.46
C GLU A 148 5.36 -24.80 -2.89
N GLU A 149 4.45 -24.97 -1.92
CA GLU A 149 3.00 -24.87 -2.19
C GLU A 149 2.55 -23.41 -2.28
N VAL A 150 3.11 -22.55 -1.43
CA VAL A 150 2.85 -21.12 -1.36
C VAL A 150 4.17 -20.39 -1.19
N ALA A 151 4.36 -19.29 -1.92
CA ALA A 151 5.55 -18.47 -1.78
C ALA A 151 5.65 -17.85 -0.37
N PRO A 152 6.85 -17.72 0.21
CA PRO A 152 7.05 -17.02 1.48
C PRO A 152 6.59 -15.55 1.41
N THR A 153 6.14 -15.00 2.53
CA THR A 153 5.70 -13.60 2.64
C THR A 153 6.74 -12.59 2.10
N GLY A 154 8.01 -12.86 2.32
CA GLY A 154 9.11 -12.06 1.78
C GLY A 154 9.12 -11.94 0.26
N SER A 155 8.57 -12.93 -0.46
CA SER A 155 8.50 -12.90 -1.93
C SER A 155 7.62 -11.74 -2.45
N ALA A 156 6.54 -11.37 -1.75
CA ALA A 156 5.73 -10.22 -2.15
C ALA A 156 6.45 -8.91 -1.91
N VAL A 157 7.14 -8.79 -0.78
CA VAL A 157 7.94 -7.59 -0.48
C VAL A 157 9.06 -7.46 -1.51
N ALA A 158 9.77 -8.55 -1.79
CA ALA A 158 10.81 -8.59 -2.81
C ALA A 158 10.28 -8.22 -4.21
N TRP A 159 9.08 -8.72 -4.56
CA TRP A 159 8.45 -8.36 -5.83
C TRP A 159 8.19 -6.85 -5.95
N VAL A 160 7.65 -6.22 -4.91
CA VAL A 160 7.40 -4.77 -4.87
C VAL A 160 8.71 -3.99 -5.00
N ILE A 161 9.74 -4.37 -4.24
CA ILE A 161 11.03 -3.64 -4.20
C ILE A 161 11.85 -3.83 -5.49
N LYS A 162 11.62 -4.92 -6.26
CA LYS A 162 12.21 -5.08 -7.59
C LYS A 162 11.83 -3.96 -8.56
N ASN A 163 10.71 -3.28 -8.36
CA ASN A 163 10.36 -2.09 -9.12
C ASN A 163 11.27 -0.92 -8.71
N LYS A 164 12.22 -0.57 -9.59
CA LYS A 164 13.23 0.48 -9.34
C LYS A 164 12.64 1.88 -9.11
N ASN A 165 11.37 2.08 -9.44
CA ASN A 165 10.64 3.33 -9.22
C ASN A 165 10.04 3.41 -7.82
N VAL A 166 10.08 2.34 -7.04
CA VAL A 166 9.61 2.29 -5.65
C VAL A 166 10.74 2.71 -4.71
N SER A 167 10.45 3.66 -3.83
CA SER A 167 11.42 4.15 -2.83
C SER A 167 11.41 3.30 -1.56
N SER A 168 10.23 2.83 -1.14
CA SER A 168 10.07 2.03 0.07
C SER A 168 8.73 1.28 0.07
N ALA A 169 8.70 0.10 0.68
CA ALA A 169 7.49 -0.66 0.97
C ALA A 169 7.21 -0.64 2.48
N LEU A 170 5.98 -0.33 2.85
CA LEU A 170 5.51 -0.33 4.23
C LEU A 170 4.81 -1.67 4.51
N VAL A 171 5.33 -2.40 5.46
CA VAL A 171 4.80 -3.69 5.90
C VAL A 171 4.43 -3.59 7.37
N ALA A 172 3.18 -3.93 7.71
CA ALA A 172 2.77 -4.08 9.10
C ALA A 172 3.27 -5.44 9.62
N VAL A 173 3.95 -5.43 10.75
CA VAL A 173 4.43 -6.63 11.44
C VAL A 173 4.02 -6.57 12.90
N ALA A 174 3.60 -7.70 13.47
CA ALA A 174 3.18 -7.83 14.86
C ALA A 174 4.19 -8.62 15.72
N SER A 175 5.17 -9.28 15.08
CA SER A 175 6.21 -10.03 15.78
C SER A 175 7.56 -9.96 15.07
N VAL A 176 8.61 -10.41 15.75
CA VAL A 176 9.96 -10.51 15.18
C VAL A 176 9.99 -11.53 14.05
N GLU A 177 9.26 -12.64 14.20
CA GLU A 177 9.16 -13.72 13.23
C GLU A 177 8.51 -13.21 11.93
N GLU A 178 7.44 -12.40 12.02
CA GLU A 178 6.82 -11.76 10.87
C GLU A 178 7.77 -10.81 10.15
N LEU A 179 8.56 -10.04 10.90
CA LEU A 179 9.59 -9.18 10.33
C LEU A 179 10.65 -10.00 9.59
N GLN A 180 11.14 -11.06 10.20
CA GLN A 180 12.12 -11.97 9.59
C GLN A 180 11.57 -12.60 8.31
N ALA A 181 10.32 -13.08 8.34
CA ALA A 181 9.65 -13.63 7.17
C ALA A 181 9.49 -12.61 6.03
N ALA A 182 9.16 -11.35 6.36
CA ALA A 182 9.07 -10.28 5.36
C ALA A 182 10.41 -9.94 4.71
N LEU A 183 11.52 -10.10 5.43
CA LEU A 183 12.88 -9.79 4.98
C LEU A 183 13.60 -10.98 4.31
N ALA A 184 13.08 -12.19 4.46
CA ALA A 184 13.78 -13.42 4.06
C ALA A 184 14.10 -13.53 2.56
N CYS A 185 13.42 -12.75 1.70
CA CYS A 185 13.59 -12.76 0.24
C CYS A 185 14.24 -11.47 -0.31
N LEU A 186 14.71 -10.58 0.57
CA LEU A 186 15.42 -9.34 0.21
C LEU A 186 16.95 -9.55 0.23
#